data_c1054d123e6ec8c3555756656ebea641
#
_entry.id   c1054d123e6ec8c3555756656ebea641
#
_cell.length_a   1.000
_cell.length_b   1.000
_cell.length_c   1.000
_cell.angle_alpha   90.00
_cell.angle_beta   90.00
_cell.angle_gamma   90.00
#
_symmetry.space_group_name_H-M   'P 1'
#
loop_
_entity.id
_entity.type
_entity.pdbx_description
1 polymer ?
#
loop_
_entity_poly.entity_id
_entity_poly.type
_entity_poly.pdbx_seq_one_letter_code
_entity_poly.pdbx_strand_id
1 'polypeptide(L)'
;MLMIAFTMVLVLNLQRVIPEVITASFELSLFHYLHISALEKRHVVEPIDCSFACLRNAFCVSLNVAAVADGKGKYWCELLSSNIHSDAAKLAANYRSRHYSLSQNSCGAEICSSHGKCRVISFRDGPFECVCHPGYVGKHCEIGK
;
A
#
# COMPACT_ATOMS: atom_id res chain seq x y z
N MET A 1 -18.33 46.03 11.93
CA MET A 1 -18.68 44.64 12.34
C MET A 1 -18.84 43.65 11.16
N LEU A 2 -19.29 44.10 9.99
CA LEU A 2 -19.46 43.24 8.80
C LEU A 2 -18.13 42.77 8.17
N MET A 3 -17.06 43.55 8.27
CA MET A 3 -15.74 43.22 7.66
C MET A 3 -14.99 42.09 8.38
N ILE A 4 -15.21 41.89 9.70
CA ILE A 4 -14.54 40.83 10.48
C ILE A 4 -15.16 39.46 10.18
N ALA A 5 -16.47 39.43 9.93
CA ALA A 5 -17.16 38.17 9.58
C ALA A 5 -16.75 37.66 8.18
N PHE A 6 -16.47 38.55 7.23
CA PHE A 6 -16.06 38.21 5.87
C PHE A 6 -14.63 37.64 5.83
N THR A 7 -13.71 38.19 6.64
CA THR A 7 -12.34 37.68 6.73
C THR A 7 -12.29 36.32 7.42
N MET A 8 -13.13 36.08 8.44
CA MET A 8 -13.20 34.76 9.09
C MET A 8 -13.73 33.65 8.17
N VAL A 9 -14.74 33.95 7.34
CA VAL A 9 -15.26 32.99 6.37
C VAL A 9 -14.24 32.66 5.28
N LEU A 10 -13.46 33.67 4.86
CA LEU A 10 -12.41 33.46 3.86
C LEU A 10 -11.25 32.59 4.40
N VAL A 11 -10.84 32.81 5.65
CA VAL A 11 -9.79 32.01 6.31
C VAL A 11 -10.25 30.56 6.52
N LEU A 12 -11.51 30.35 6.91
CA LEU A 12 -12.06 29.00 7.07
C LEU A 12 -12.17 28.25 5.72
N ASN A 13 -12.41 28.95 4.62
CA ASN A 13 -12.43 28.35 3.30
C ASN A 13 -11.01 28.08 2.74
N LEU A 14 -10.00 28.87 3.10
CA LEU A 14 -8.61 28.61 2.70
C LEU A 14 -8.04 27.36 3.40
N GLN A 15 -8.46 27.07 4.63
CA GLN A 15 -8.02 25.86 5.35
C GLN A 15 -8.53 24.55 4.71
N ARG A 16 -9.57 24.62 3.85
CA ARG A 16 -10.08 23.45 3.13
C ARG A 16 -9.35 23.14 1.81
N VAL A 17 -8.44 24.00 1.38
CA VAL A 17 -7.77 23.91 0.07
C VAL A 17 -6.31 23.45 0.17
N ILE A 18 -5.78 23.23 1.37
CA ILE A 18 -4.46 22.60 1.50
C ILE A 18 -4.68 21.09 1.27
N PRO A 19 -4.22 20.52 0.15
CA PRO A 19 -4.29 19.08 -0.02
C PRO A 19 -3.49 18.44 1.11
N GLU A 20 -4.11 17.51 1.83
CA GLU A 20 -3.38 16.73 2.83
C GLU A 20 -2.19 16.06 2.13
N VAL A 21 -0.98 16.40 2.57
CA VAL A 21 0.23 15.74 2.07
C VAL A 21 0.23 14.33 2.66
N ILE A 22 -0.09 13.36 1.83
CA ILE A 22 0.02 11.94 2.20
C ILE A 22 1.49 11.58 2.12
N THR A 23 2.10 11.26 3.26
CA THR A 23 3.46 10.71 3.32
C THR A 23 3.37 9.21 3.54
N ALA A 24 4.08 8.46 2.71
CA ALA A 24 4.25 7.02 2.88
C ALA A 24 5.74 6.69 2.75
N SER A 25 6.24 5.80 3.61
CA SER A 25 7.61 5.31 3.53
C SER A 25 7.61 3.83 3.17
N PHE A 26 8.57 3.46 2.34
CA PHE A 26 8.80 2.07 1.91
C PHE A 26 10.16 1.60 2.40
N GLU A 27 10.19 0.39 2.91
CA GLU A 27 11.41 -0.35 3.21
C GLU A 27 11.85 -1.10 1.95
N LEU A 28 13.09 -0.89 1.53
CA LEU A 28 13.65 -1.45 0.30
C LEU A 28 14.47 -2.71 0.60
N SER A 29 14.13 -3.80 -0.06
CA SER A 29 14.93 -5.02 -0.16
C SER A 29 15.51 -5.14 -1.57
N LEU A 30 16.77 -4.68 -1.73
CA LEU A 30 17.48 -4.74 -3.01
C LEU A 30 17.74 -6.19 -3.43
N PHE A 31 17.55 -6.46 -4.73
CA PHE A 31 17.80 -7.78 -5.32
C PHE A 31 17.03 -8.92 -4.67
N HIS A 32 15.81 -8.62 -4.24
CA HIS A 32 14.87 -9.59 -3.70
C HIS A 32 13.53 -9.52 -4.43
N TYR A 33 12.82 -10.63 -4.40
CA TYR A 33 11.46 -10.77 -4.94
C TYR A 33 10.61 -11.55 -3.94
N LEU A 34 9.44 -11.04 -3.63
CA LEU A 34 8.46 -11.72 -2.77
C LEU A 34 7.54 -12.56 -3.64
N HIS A 35 7.62 -13.88 -3.47
CA HIS A 35 6.90 -14.89 -4.26
C HIS A 35 5.47 -15.11 -3.74
N ILE A 36 4.59 -14.14 -3.98
CA ILE A 36 3.15 -14.24 -3.70
C ILE A 36 2.34 -13.84 -4.93
N SER A 37 1.06 -14.20 -4.94
CA SER A 37 0.16 -13.79 -6.03
C SER A 37 -0.02 -12.28 -6.03
N ALA A 38 0.23 -11.65 -7.18
CA ALA A 38 0.04 -10.22 -7.34
C ALA A 38 -1.44 -9.84 -7.37
N LEU A 39 -1.80 -8.73 -6.72
CA LEU A 39 -3.10 -8.08 -6.86
C LEU A 39 -3.28 -7.53 -8.27
N GLU A 40 -2.20 -6.98 -8.80
CA GLU A 40 -2.15 -6.36 -10.12
C GLU A 40 -0.73 -6.43 -10.68
N LYS A 41 -0.64 -6.61 -12.00
CA LYS A 41 0.63 -6.54 -12.76
C LYS A 41 0.51 -5.47 -13.82
N ARG A 42 1.54 -4.63 -13.95
CA ARG A 42 1.59 -3.55 -14.94
C ARG A 42 3.02 -3.25 -15.38
N HIS A 43 3.16 -2.44 -16.41
CA HIS A 43 4.43 -1.82 -16.77
C HIS A 43 4.37 -0.33 -16.47
N VAL A 44 5.45 0.21 -15.94
CA VAL A 44 5.59 1.62 -15.57
C VAL A 44 6.80 2.24 -16.28
N VAL A 45 6.80 3.55 -16.42
CA VAL A 45 7.93 4.27 -17.06
C VAL A 45 9.06 4.44 -16.05
N GLU A 46 8.74 4.73 -14.81
CA GLU A 46 9.70 4.85 -13.71
C GLU A 46 9.32 3.93 -12.54
N PRO A 47 10.29 3.37 -11.80
CA PRO A 47 10.00 2.51 -10.64
C PRO A 47 9.11 3.17 -9.58
N ILE A 48 9.21 4.49 -9.41
CA ILE A 48 8.39 5.26 -8.46
C ILE A 48 6.89 5.20 -8.80
N ASP A 49 6.54 5.07 -10.08
CA ASP A 49 5.15 4.95 -10.52
C ASP A 49 4.48 3.68 -9.98
N CYS A 50 5.28 2.62 -9.74
CA CYS A 50 4.83 1.40 -9.08
C CYS A 50 4.42 1.68 -7.63
N SER A 51 5.20 2.49 -6.90
CA SER A 51 4.86 2.91 -5.54
C SER A 51 3.58 3.75 -5.50
N PHE A 52 3.41 4.69 -6.43
CA PHE A 52 2.16 5.45 -6.52
C PHE A 52 0.96 4.59 -6.89
N ALA A 53 1.14 3.56 -7.70
CA ALA A 53 0.08 2.60 -8.00
C ALA A 53 -0.32 1.81 -6.75
N CYS A 54 0.65 1.38 -5.94
CA CYS A 54 0.40 0.72 -4.67
C CYS A 54 -0.38 1.62 -3.70
N LEU A 55 0.01 2.88 -3.53
CA LEU A 55 -0.67 3.82 -2.65
C LEU A 55 -2.13 4.10 -3.06
N ARG A 56 -2.47 3.89 -4.32
CA ARG A 56 -3.86 4.04 -4.83
C ARG A 56 -4.68 2.76 -4.71
N ASN A 57 -4.08 1.64 -4.40
CA ASN A 57 -4.77 0.37 -4.21
C ASN A 57 -4.85 0.05 -2.72
N ALA A 58 -6.05 0.13 -2.13
CA ALA A 58 -6.28 -0.05 -0.70
C ALA A 58 -5.82 -1.41 -0.13
N PHE A 59 -5.61 -2.41 -0.96
CA PHE A 59 -5.13 -3.73 -0.57
C PHE A 59 -3.62 -3.92 -0.78
N CYS A 60 -2.95 -2.94 -1.40
CA CYS A 60 -1.52 -3.02 -1.64
C CYS A 60 -0.73 -2.61 -0.40
N VAL A 61 0.16 -3.48 0.06
CA VAL A 61 1.03 -3.25 1.22
C VAL A 61 2.50 -3.42 0.89
N SER A 62 2.80 -3.98 -0.28
CA SER A 62 4.16 -4.09 -0.81
C SER A 62 4.14 -4.21 -2.33
N LEU A 63 5.29 -4.17 -2.94
CA LEU A 63 5.42 -4.30 -4.39
C LEU A 63 6.75 -4.95 -4.79
N ASN A 64 6.73 -5.67 -5.89
CA ASN A 64 7.93 -6.04 -6.63
C ASN A 64 8.03 -5.16 -7.88
N VAL A 65 9.22 -4.68 -8.19
CA VAL A 65 9.47 -3.91 -9.41
C VAL A 65 10.78 -4.34 -10.06
N ALA A 66 10.86 -4.27 -11.37
CA ALA A 66 12.09 -4.58 -12.11
C ALA A 66 13.26 -3.73 -11.61
N ALA A 67 14.44 -4.34 -11.48
CA ALA A 67 15.67 -3.63 -11.16
C ALA A 67 16.19 -2.82 -12.37
N VAL A 68 15.87 -3.26 -13.58
CA VAL A 68 16.32 -2.67 -14.86
C VAL A 68 15.14 -2.63 -15.81
N ALA A 69 15.07 -1.58 -16.62
CA ALA A 69 14.07 -1.44 -17.67
C ALA A 69 14.22 -2.52 -18.76
N ASP A 70 13.12 -2.88 -19.36
CA ASP A 70 13.08 -3.74 -20.53
C ASP A 70 13.60 -3.01 -21.80
N GLY A 71 13.65 -3.72 -22.93
CA GLY A 71 14.09 -3.15 -24.20
C GLY A 71 13.23 -2.01 -24.76
N LYS A 72 12.09 -1.71 -24.11
CA LYS A 72 11.19 -0.59 -24.42
C LYS A 72 11.29 0.55 -23.39
N GLY A 73 12.25 0.47 -22.48
CA GLY A 73 12.45 1.46 -21.40
C GLY A 73 11.40 1.40 -20.30
N LYS A 74 10.73 0.26 -20.12
CA LYS A 74 9.68 0.08 -19.10
C LYS A 74 10.11 -0.91 -18.03
N TYR A 75 9.56 -0.73 -16.83
CA TYR A 75 9.75 -1.60 -15.68
C TYR A 75 8.47 -2.39 -15.43
N TRP A 76 8.55 -3.72 -15.29
CA TRP A 76 7.42 -4.47 -14.76
C TRP A 76 7.21 -4.14 -13.29
N CYS A 77 5.95 -4.16 -12.84
CA CYS A 77 5.51 -3.77 -11.51
C CYS A 77 4.40 -4.72 -11.08
N GLU A 78 4.51 -5.26 -9.87
CA GLU A 78 3.52 -6.13 -9.24
C GLU A 78 3.12 -5.55 -7.89
N LEU A 79 1.82 -5.32 -7.71
CA LEU A 79 1.24 -4.87 -6.43
C LEU A 79 0.88 -6.09 -5.59
N LEU A 80 1.22 -6.09 -4.31
CA LEU A 80 1.10 -7.24 -3.43
C LEU A 80 0.27 -6.92 -2.19
N SER A 81 -0.53 -7.93 -1.74
CA SER A 81 -1.40 -7.83 -0.56
C SER A 81 -0.75 -8.31 0.74
N SER A 82 0.52 -8.67 0.72
CA SER A 82 1.31 -9.07 1.89
C SER A 82 2.71 -8.48 1.80
N ASN A 83 3.50 -8.60 2.85
CA ASN A 83 4.82 -8.01 2.96
C ASN A 83 5.84 -9.00 3.53
N ILE A 84 7.11 -8.57 3.62
CA ILE A 84 8.22 -9.40 4.12
C ILE A 84 8.06 -9.83 5.59
N HIS A 85 7.29 -9.12 6.40
CA HIS A 85 7.10 -9.45 7.81
C HIS A 85 6.12 -10.63 7.97
N SER A 86 5.14 -10.74 7.08
CA SER A 86 4.14 -11.80 7.10
C SER A 86 4.54 -13.03 6.27
N ASP A 87 5.26 -12.79 5.17
CA ASP A 87 5.65 -13.84 4.21
C ASP A 87 7.17 -13.93 4.02
N ALA A 88 7.95 -13.74 5.09
CA ALA A 88 9.41 -13.73 5.04
C ALA A 88 10.01 -14.97 4.35
N ALA A 89 9.43 -16.14 4.54
CA ALA A 89 9.87 -17.38 3.91
C ALA A 89 9.72 -17.42 2.39
N LYS A 90 8.91 -16.52 1.82
CA LYS A 90 8.67 -16.36 0.38
C LYS A 90 9.54 -15.29 -0.26
N LEU A 91 10.32 -14.57 0.52
CA LEU A 91 11.29 -13.60 0.01
C LEU A 91 12.54 -14.33 -0.47
N ALA A 92 12.88 -14.20 -1.74
CA ALA A 92 14.05 -14.86 -2.33
C ALA A 92 14.95 -13.85 -3.04
N ALA A 93 16.24 -14.16 -3.08
CA ALA A 93 17.20 -13.36 -3.82
C ALA A 93 16.87 -13.39 -5.32
N ASN A 94 16.82 -12.21 -5.94
CA ASN A 94 16.58 -12.05 -7.37
C ASN A 94 17.19 -10.73 -7.84
N TYR A 95 18.34 -10.80 -8.53
CA TYR A 95 19.08 -9.63 -9.00
C TYR A 95 18.33 -8.76 -10.03
N ARG A 96 17.23 -9.27 -10.61
CA ARG A 96 16.37 -8.55 -11.57
C ARG A 96 15.23 -7.80 -10.91
N SER A 97 15.11 -7.89 -9.58
CA SER A 97 13.99 -7.36 -8.82
C SER A 97 14.45 -6.46 -7.67
N ARG A 98 13.55 -5.54 -7.31
CA ARG A 98 13.56 -4.80 -6.06
C ARG A 98 12.23 -5.02 -5.39
N HIS A 99 12.23 -5.30 -4.09
CA HIS A 99 11.02 -5.41 -3.30
C HIS A 99 10.90 -4.20 -2.37
N TYR A 100 9.72 -3.61 -2.29
CA TYR A 100 9.39 -2.51 -1.41
C TYR A 100 8.21 -2.89 -0.53
N SER A 101 8.37 -2.79 0.79
CA SER A 101 7.29 -2.96 1.78
C SER A 101 6.93 -1.62 2.39
N LEU A 102 5.63 -1.35 2.59
CA LEU A 102 5.19 -0.17 3.34
C LEU A 102 5.65 -0.28 4.79
N SER A 103 6.46 0.68 5.26
CA SER A 103 7.16 0.63 6.55
C SER A 103 6.25 0.75 7.77
N GLN A 104 5.08 1.37 7.62
CA GLN A 104 4.17 1.66 8.75
C GLN A 104 2.91 0.81 8.71
N ASN A 105 2.95 -0.32 8.01
CA ASN A 105 1.75 -1.08 7.78
C ASN A 105 1.71 -2.35 8.60
N SER A 106 0.81 -2.36 9.58
CA SER A 106 0.49 -3.55 10.34
C SER A 106 -0.32 -4.59 9.55
N CYS A 107 -0.58 -4.33 8.26
CA CYS A 107 -1.28 -5.25 7.37
C CYS A 107 -0.41 -6.46 7.02
N GLY A 108 -0.68 -7.59 7.66
CA GLY A 108 -0.09 -8.88 7.32
C GLY A 108 -1.18 -9.95 7.19
N ALA A 109 -0.86 -11.05 6.53
CA ALA A 109 -1.80 -12.16 6.32
C ALA A 109 -2.35 -12.71 7.66
N GLU A 110 -1.55 -12.67 8.71
CA GLU A 110 -1.92 -13.18 10.04
C GLU A 110 -2.94 -12.30 10.76
N ILE A 111 -3.00 -10.99 10.45
CA ILE A 111 -3.86 -10.03 11.17
C ILE A 111 -5.33 -10.29 10.89
N CYS A 112 -5.67 -10.76 9.70
CA CYS A 112 -7.03 -11.12 9.31
C CYS A 112 -7.29 -12.63 9.40
N SER A 113 -6.60 -13.34 10.31
CA SER A 113 -6.77 -14.76 10.62
C SER A 113 -6.78 -15.69 9.40
N SER A 114 -6.10 -15.32 8.32
CA SER A 114 -6.12 -16.00 7.01
C SER A 114 -7.51 -16.11 6.36
N HIS A 115 -8.56 -15.55 6.97
CA HIS A 115 -9.95 -15.58 6.50
C HIS A 115 -10.44 -14.24 5.98
N GLY A 116 -9.52 -13.33 5.68
CA GLY A 116 -9.82 -12.02 5.13
C GLY A 116 -8.62 -11.38 4.46
N LYS A 117 -8.86 -10.26 3.80
CA LYS A 117 -7.83 -9.40 3.22
C LYS A 117 -7.70 -8.14 4.05
N CYS A 118 -6.47 -7.74 4.32
CA CYS A 118 -6.19 -6.49 4.98
C CYS A 118 -6.35 -5.32 4.00
N ARG A 119 -7.09 -4.30 4.40
CA ARG A 119 -7.27 -3.05 3.66
C ARG A 119 -6.70 -1.88 4.46
N VAL A 120 -5.84 -1.10 3.84
CA VAL A 120 -5.31 0.13 4.44
C VAL A 120 -6.35 1.23 4.33
N ILE A 121 -6.74 1.82 5.46
CA ILE A 121 -7.69 2.94 5.51
C ILE A 121 -6.96 4.27 5.40
N SER A 122 -5.80 4.39 6.07
CA SER A 122 -4.97 5.58 6.04
C SER A 122 -3.50 5.23 6.08
N PHE A 123 -2.72 5.84 5.20
CA PHE A 123 -1.27 5.70 5.20
C PHE A 123 -0.60 6.57 6.26
N ARG A 124 -1.31 7.54 6.82
CA ARG A 124 -0.80 8.48 7.81
C ARG A 124 -0.77 7.90 9.22
N ASP A 125 -1.87 7.24 9.63
CA ASP A 125 -2.07 6.80 11.00
C ASP A 125 -1.95 5.27 11.15
N GLY A 126 -1.74 4.57 10.03
CA GLY A 126 -1.61 3.11 9.98
C GLY A 126 -2.89 2.31 10.30
N PRO A 127 -4.12 2.88 10.37
CA PRO A 127 -5.28 2.04 10.58
C PRO A 127 -5.53 1.16 9.36
N PHE A 128 -5.86 -0.07 9.65
CA PHE A 128 -6.29 -1.07 8.67
C PHE A 128 -7.62 -1.66 9.10
N GLU A 129 -8.30 -2.29 8.16
CA GLU A 129 -9.46 -3.12 8.46
C GLU A 129 -9.34 -4.46 7.74
N CYS A 130 -9.96 -5.50 8.29
CA CYS A 130 -10.05 -6.79 7.65
C CYS A 130 -11.35 -6.88 6.84
N VAL A 131 -11.23 -7.16 5.56
CA VAL A 131 -12.35 -7.51 4.68
C VAL A 131 -12.46 -9.02 4.67
N CYS A 132 -13.42 -9.55 5.44
CA CYS A 132 -13.56 -10.99 5.65
C CYS A 132 -14.06 -11.72 4.41
N HIS A 133 -13.58 -12.94 4.21
CA HIS A 133 -14.13 -13.86 3.22
C HIS A 133 -15.56 -14.26 3.62
N PRO A 134 -16.41 -14.65 2.65
CA PRO A 134 -17.76 -15.14 2.94
C PRO A 134 -17.75 -16.26 3.98
N GLY A 135 -18.62 -16.15 4.98
CA GLY A 135 -18.71 -17.12 6.09
C GLY A 135 -17.86 -16.75 7.31
N TYR A 136 -17.11 -15.65 7.28
CA TYR A 136 -16.33 -15.18 8.41
C TYR A 136 -16.73 -13.77 8.84
N VAL A 137 -16.65 -13.50 10.14
CA VAL A 137 -16.96 -12.21 10.76
C VAL A 137 -15.96 -11.93 11.91
N GLY A 138 -16.06 -10.76 12.52
CA GLY A 138 -15.15 -10.29 13.56
C GLY A 138 -14.17 -9.24 13.04
N LYS A 139 -13.51 -8.56 13.96
CA LYS A 139 -12.55 -7.49 13.63
C LYS A 139 -11.35 -8.01 12.83
N HIS A 140 -10.99 -9.26 13.07
CA HIS A 140 -9.86 -9.97 12.45
C HIS A 140 -10.32 -11.21 11.65
N CYS A 141 -11.61 -11.29 11.32
CA CYS A 141 -12.22 -12.44 10.61
C CYS A 141 -12.04 -13.78 11.35
N GLU A 142 -11.99 -13.73 12.68
CA GLU A 142 -11.69 -14.85 13.57
C GLU A 142 -12.89 -15.76 13.85
N ILE A 143 -14.10 -15.33 13.50
CA ILE A 143 -15.35 -16.03 13.82
C ILE A 143 -15.94 -16.60 12.52
N GLY A 144 -16.05 -17.92 12.42
CA GLY A 144 -16.81 -18.60 11.37
C GLY A 144 -18.32 -18.55 11.67
N LYS A 145 -19.13 -18.35 10.63
CA LYS A 145 -20.61 -18.44 10.68
C LYS A 145 -21.09 -19.85 10.42
#